data_ac85782ca90eb4f27e53a5a0db27a55d
#
_entry.id   ac85782ca90eb4f27e53a5a0db27a55d
#
_cell.length_a   1.000
_cell.length_b   1.000
_cell.length_c   1.000
_cell.angle_alpha   90.00
_cell.angle_beta   90.00
_cell.angle_gamma   90.00
#
_symmetry.space_group_name_H-M   'P 1'
#
loop_
_entity.id
_entity.type
_entity.pdbx_description
1 polymer ?
#
loop_
_entity_poly.entity_id
_entity_poly.type
_entity_poly.pdbx_seq_one_letter_code
_entity_poly.pdbx_strand_id
1 'polypeptide(L)'
;RILTEAMTHVHDSGFIAERYFIAHSDPELSSIATELASDRYQLSKFHSKTQKITTDEERLFELVPLLMINFKNAIVAAELKHIMYALQDPANEADDEKCAALMQRYKEMKQIESLMAKRLGDRVVLR
;
A
#
# COMPACT_ATOMS: atom_id res chain seq x y z
N ARG A 1 -10.62 -2.33 8.01
CA ARG A 1 -11.43 -1.62 9.04
C ARG A 1 -10.86 -0.22 9.31
N ILE A 2 -9.62 -0.06 9.79
CA ILE A 2 -9.02 1.26 10.11
C ILE A 2 -9.09 2.22 8.91
N LEU A 3 -8.64 1.81 7.72
CA LEU A 3 -8.67 2.65 6.52
C LEU A 3 -10.09 3.02 6.09
N THR A 4 -11.02 2.08 6.16
CA THR A 4 -12.43 2.32 5.81
C THR A 4 -13.04 3.36 6.73
N GLU A 5 -12.80 3.25 8.03
CA GLU A 5 -13.30 4.19 9.03
C GLU A 5 -12.60 5.56 8.93
N ALA A 6 -11.29 5.59 8.69
CA ALA A 6 -10.56 6.83 8.45
C ALA A 6 -11.09 7.60 7.24
N MET A 7 -11.50 6.90 6.18
CA MET A 7 -12.09 7.53 4.99
C MET A 7 -13.43 8.21 5.25
N THR A 8 -14.19 7.78 6.25
CA THR A 8 -15.44 8.47 6.63
C THR A 8 -15.18 9.85 7.24
N HIS A 9 -13.98 10.10 7.76
CA HIS A 9 -13.55 11.34 8.38
C HIS A 9 -12.63 12.21 7.49
N VAL A 10 -12.49 11.85 6.22
CA VAL A 10 -11.54 12.52 5.29
C VAL A 10 -11.81 14.01 5.11
N HIS A 11 -13.05 14.45 5.30
CA HIS A 11 -13.46 15.85 5.20
C HIS A 11 -13.57 16.56 6.56
N ASP A 12 -13.27 15.85 7.64
CA ASP A 12 -13.32 16.43 8.99
C ASP A 12 -11.97 17.08 9.33
N SER A 13 -11.94 18.39 9.36
CA SER A 13 -10.71 19.16 9.63
C SER A 13 -10.18 19.02 11.05
N GLY A 14 -11.00 18.53 11.99
CA GLY A 14 -10.62 18.26 13.38
C GLY A 14 -10.17 16.82 13.62
N PHE A 15 -10.22 15.96 12.59
CA PHE A 15 -9.88 14.55 12.73
C PHE A 15 -8.36 14.34 12.81
N ILE A 16 -7.91 13.77 13.93
CA ILE A 16 -6.54 13.33 14.15
C ILE A 16 -6.57 11.80 14.29
N ALA A 17 -6.17 11.09 13.24
CA ALA A 17 -6.27 9.65 13.13
C ALA A 17 -5.60 8.92 14.31
N GLU A 18 -4.40 9.31 14.69
CA GLU A 18 -3.68 8.71 15.81
C GLU A 18 -4.50 8.75 17.11
N ARG A 19 -4.99 9.92 17.50
CA ARG A 19 -5.79 10.08 18.72
C ARG A 19 -7.11 9.33 18.64
N TYR A 20 -7.77 9.37 17.50
CA TYR A 20 -9.05 8.72 17.27
C TYR A 20 -8.94 7.21 17.44
N PHE A 21 -7.98 6.58 16.76
CA PHE A 21 -7.84 5.13 16.79
C PHE A 21 -7.23 4.59 18.10
N ILE A 22 -6.35 5.33 18.76
CA ILE A 22 -5.85 4.95 20.09
C ILE A 22 -6.98 4.95 21.13
N ALA A 23 -7.88 5.95 21.06
CA ALA A 23 -9.02 6.07 21.97
C ALA A 23 -10.28 5.31 21.48
N HIS A 24 -10.16 4.48 20.45
CA HIS A 24 -11.30 3.78 19.86
C HIS A 24 -11.95 2.81 20.83
N SER A 25 -13.29 2.73 20.79
CA SER A 25 -14.09 1.86 21.66
C SER A 25 -13.87 0.37 21.41
N ASP A 26 -13.46 0.00 20.19
CA ASP A 26 -13.06 -1.37 19.84
C ASP A 26 -11.61 -1.62 20.32
N PRO A 27 -11.41 -2.54 21.28
CA PRO A 27 -10.08 -2.79 21.84
C PRO A 27 -9.08 -3.37 20.83
N GLU A 28 -9.56 -4.06 19.80
CA GLU A 28 -8.70 -4.58 18.73
C GLU A 28 -8.11 -3.42 17.90
N LEU A 29 -8.94 -2.47 17.49
CA LEU A 29 -8.48 -1.28 16.75
C LEU A 29 -7.58 -0.38 17.60
N SER A 30 -7.92 -0.18 18.86
CA SER A 30 -7.11 0.59 19.81
C SER A 30 -5.74 -0.05 20.05
N SER A 31 -5.66 -1.37 20.18
CA SER A 31 -4.41 -2.11 20.36
C SER A 31 -3.50 -1.96 19.13
N ILE A 32 -4.04 -2.17 17.94
CA ILE A 32 -3.30 -2.02 16.67
C ILE A 32 -2.81 -0.58 16.51
N ALA A 33 -3.65 0.41 16.77
CA ALA A 33 -3.28 1.81 16.66
C ALA A 33 -2.18 2.20 17.65
N THR A 34 -2.24 1.72 18.88
CA THR A 34 -1.21 1.93 19.90
C THR A 34 0.12 1.29 19.48
N GLU A 35 0.07 0.09 18.92
CA GLU A 35 1.25 -0.59 18.41
C GLU A 35 1.90 0.17 17.25
N LEU A 36 1.10 0.67 16.31
CA LEU A 36 1.58 1.45 15.16
C LEU A 36 2.14 2.82 15.57
N ALA A 37 1.55 3.46 16.60
CA ALA A 37 2.00 4.76 17.10
C ALA A 37 3.23 4.65 18.03
N SER A 38 3.54 3.45 18.53
CA SER A 38 4.69 3.27 19.41
C SER A 38 6.00 3.17 18.62
N ASP A 39 6.95 4.03 18.96
CA ASP A 39 8.33 3.92 18.48
C ASP A 39 9.03 2.75 19.17
N ARG A 40 9.01 1.57 18.53
CA ARG A 40 9.68 0.37 19.05
C ARG A 40 11.20 0.49 19.10
N TYR A 41 11.78 1.34 18.25
CA TYR A 41 13.21 1.51 18.12
C TYR A 41 13.59 2.99 18.26
N GLN A 42 14.01 3.38 19.45
CA GLN A 42 14.65 4.68 19.64
C GLN A 42 16.12 4.57 19.19
N LEU A 43 16.50 5.43 18.26
CA LEU A 43 17.91 5.60 17.91
C LEU A 43 18.71 6.02 19.14
N SER A 44 19.79 5.32 19.44
CA SER A 44 20.66 5.71 20.56
C SER A 44 21.18 7.13 20.33
N LYS A 45 21.25 7.92 21.38
CA LYS A 45 21.77 9.31 21.34
C LYS A 45 23.18 9.40 20.73
N PHE A 46 23.94 8.32 20.78
CA PHE A 46 25.26 8.20 20.18
C PHE A 46 25.19 8.19 18.64
N HIS A 47 24.28 7.42 18.06
CA HIS A 47 24.11 7.33 16.61
C HIS A 47 23.57 8.64 16.01
N SER A 48 22.68 9.33 16.72
CA SER A 48 22.14 10.62 16.27
C SER A 48 23.17 11.75 16.28
N LYS A 49 24.25 11.63 17.09
CA LYS A 49 25.34 12.61 17.15
C LYS A 49 26.43 12.38 16.10
N THR A 50 26.65 11.11 15.69
CA THR A 50 27.76 10.75 14.81
C THR A 50 27.36 10.60 13.35
N GLN A 51 26.09 10.34 13.07
CA GLN A 51 25.54 10.28 11.71
C GLN A 51 24.23 11.05 11.65
N LYS A 52 24.09 11.90 10.63
CA LYS A 52 22.83 12.57 10.34
C LYS A 52 21.85 11.55 9.78
N ILE A 53 21.17 10.80 10.69
CA ILE A 53 20.16 9.83 10.32
C ILE A 53 18.85 10.60 10.19
N THR A 54 18.33 10.68 8.97
CA THR A 54 16.99 11.20 8.69
C THR A 54 15.95 10.23 9.22
N THR A 55 15.04 10.72 10.05
CA THR A 55 13.89 9.94 10.54
C THR A 55 12.87 9.72 9.41
N ASP A 56 12.00 8.72 9.56
CA ASP A 56 10.92 8.49 8.59
C ASP A 56 10.00 9.70 8.46
N GLU A 57 9.79 10.45 9.56
CA GLU A 57 9.01 11.70 9.55
C GLU A 57 9.62 12.78 8.65
N GLU A 58 10.95 12.93 8.67
CA GLU A 58 11.66 13.89 7.81
C GLU A 58 11.62 13.49 6.32
N ARG A 59 11.37 12.21 6.04
CA ARG A 59 11.33 11.64 4.69
C ARG A 59 9.92 11.36 4.18
N LEU A 60 8.88 11.79 4.87
CA LEU A 60 7.48 11.49 4.50
C LEU A 60 7.16 11.88 3.05
N PHE A 61 7.66 13.02 2.56
CA PHE A 61 7.46 13.45 1.18
C PHE A 61 8.04 12.48 0.13
N GLU A 62 9.02 11.68 0.51
CA GLU A 62 9.60 10.63 -0.34
C GLU A 62 8.93 9.27 -0.11
N LEU A 63 8.68 8.93 1.15
CA LEU A 63 8.18 7.62 1.56
C LEU A 63 6.70 7.42 1.20
N VAL A 64 5.87 8.44 1.36
CA VAL A 64 4.43 8.32 1.08
C VAL A 64 4.15 8.03 -0.40
N PRO A 65 4.72 8.76 -1.38
CA PRO A 65 4.55 8.41 -2.78
C PRO A 65 5.08 7.02 -3.15
N LEU A 66 6.20 6.61 -2.55
CA LEU A 66 6.77 5.27 -2.77
C LEU A 66 5.85 4.18 -2.22
N LEU A 67 5.33 4.38 -1.02
CA LEU A 67 4.36 3.46 -0.40
C LEU A 67 3.09 3.34 -1.23
N MET A 68 2.59 4.45 -1.76
CA MET A 68 1.41 4.46 -2.64
C MET A 68 1.64 3.71 -3.95
N ILE A 69 2.82 3.82 -4.54
CA ILE A 69 3.19 3.06 -5.74
C ILE A 69 3.27 1.56 -5.41
N ASN A 70 3.89 1.20 -4.30
CA ASN A 70 3.98 -0.19 -3.85
C ASN A 70 2.60 -0.80 -3.58
N PHE A 71 1.71 -0.04 -2.96
CA PHE A 71 0.33 -0.46 -2.71
C PHE A 71 -0.44 -0.69 -4.02
N LYS A 72 -0.35 0.24 -4.96
CA LYS A 72 -0.97 0.10 -6.29
C LYS A 72 -0.39 -1.09 -7.06
N ASN A 73 0.91 -1.31 -6.96
CA ASN A 73 1.57 -2.45 -7.59
C ASN A 73 1.08 -3.80 -7.02
N ALA A 74 0.87 -3.87 -5.71
CA ALA A 74 0.29 -5.05 -5.07
C ALA A 74 -1.14 -5.34 -5.55
N ILE A 75 -1.96 -4.30 -5.74
CA ILE A 75 -3.32 -4.43 -6.30
C ILE A 75 -3.26 -4.98 -7.73
N VAL A 76 -2.39 -4.41 -8.58
CA VAL A 76 -2.23 -4.86 -9.97
C VAL A 76 -1.75 -6.31 -10.03
N ALA A 77 -0.79 -6.70 -9.19
CA ALA A 77 -0.31 -8.08 -9.10
C ALA A 77 -1.42 -9.06 -8.67
N ALA A 78 -2.26 -8.68 -7.72
CA ALA A 78 -3.41 -9.48 -7.30
C ALA A 78 -4.44 -9.64 -8.42
N GLU A 79 -4.72 -8.56 -9.16
CA GLU A 79 -5.64 -8.59 -10.32
C GLU A 79 -5.10 -9.47 -11.45
N LEU A 80 -3.81 -9.36 -11.78
CA LEU A 80 -3.17 -10.23 -12.78
C LEU A 80 -3.31 -11.70 -12.40
N LYS A 81 -3.08 -12.02 -11.14
CA LYS A 81 -3.23 -13.38 -10.63
C LYS A 81 -4.67 -13.89 -10.74
N HIS A 82 -5.63 -13.03 -10.39
CA HIS A 82 -7.06 -13.33 -10.53
C HIS A 82 -7.45 -13.60 -12.01
N ILE A 83 -6.97 -12.78 -12.94
CA ILE A 83 -7.22 -12.96 -14.38
C ILE A 83 -6.61 -14.28 -14.86
N MET A 84 -5.40 -14.63 -14.43
CA MET A 84 -4.76 -15.89 -14.79
C MET A 84 -5.57 -17.11 -14.31
N TYR A 85 -6.08 -17.07 -13.08
CA TYR A 85 -6.95 -18.14 -12.58
C TYR A 85 -8.27 -18.21 -13.37
N ALA A 86 -8.87 -17.08 -13.71
CA ALA A 86 -10.09 -17.03 -14.51
C ALA A 86 -9.88 -17.60 -15.93
N LEU A 87 -8.71 -17.38 -16.54
CA LEU A 87 -8.35 -17.94 -17.85
C LEU A 87 -8.14 -19.46 -17.81
N GLN A 88 -7.74 -20.00 -16.66
CA GLN A 88 -7.56 -21.45 -16.47
C GLN A 88 -8.87 -22.18 -16.12
N ASP A 89 -9.95 -21.44 -15.85
CA ASP A 89 -11.25 -22.04 -15.57
C ASP A 89 -11.87 -22.61 -16.85
N PRO A 90 -12.17 -23.92 -16.90
CA PRO A 90 -12.77 -24.55 -18.08
C PRO A 90 -14.10 -23.94 -18.55
N ALA A 91 -14.85 -23.35 -17.60
CA ALA A 91 -16.09 -22.65 -17.91
C ALA A 91 -15.87 -21.37 -18.72
N ASN A 92 -14.74 -20.66 -18.48
CA ASN A 92 -14.36 -19.46 -19.21
C ASN A 92 -13.61 -19.81 -20.51
N GLU A 93 -12.86 -20.91 -20.53
CA GLU A 93 -12.14 -21.40 -21.71
C GLU A 93 -13.08 -21.75 -22.85
N ALA A 94 -14.28 -22.24 -22.53
CA ALA A 94 -15.33 -22.57 -23.51
C ALA A 94 -16.06 -21.33 -24.07
N ASP A 95 -15.85 -20.14 -23.53
CA ASP A 95 -16.50 -18.89 -23.93
C ASP A 95 -15.45 -17.93 -24.54
N ASP A 96 -15.37 -17.93 -25.88
CA ASP A 96 -14.39 -17.11 -26.62
C ASP A 96 -14.48 -15.61 -26.31
N GLU A 97 -15.69 -15.12 -26.07
CA GLU A 97 -15.93 -13.71 -25.80
C GLU A 97 -15.39 -13.31 -24.42
N LYS A 98 -15.62 -14.12 -23.40
CA LYS A 98 -15.05 -13.94 -22.06
C LYS A 98 -13.54 -14.09 -22.05
N CYS A 99 -13.03 -15.08 -22.77
CA CYS A 99 -11.61 -15.32 -22.90
C CYS A 99 -10.90 -14.12 -23.54
N ALA A 100 -11.46 -13.56 -24.62
CA ALA A 100 -10.94 -12.37 -25.28
C ALA A 100 -10.95 -11.14 -24.35
N ALA A 101 -12.04 -10.94 -23.59
CA ALA A 101 -12.14 -9.85 -22.62
C ALA A 101 -11.10 -9.98 -21.48
N LEU A 102 -10.89 -11.17 -20.95
CA LEU A 102 -9.87 -11.45 -19.92
C LEU A 102 -8.45 -11.23 -20.45
N MET A 103 -8.18 -11.64 -21.70
CA MET A 103 -6.88 -11.41 -22.34
C MET A 103 -6.60 -9.93 -22.58
N GLN A 104 -7.61 -9.15 -22.95
CA GLN A 104 -7.49 -7.70 -23.10
C GLN A 104 -7.19 -7.05 -21.74
N ARG A 105 -7.93 -7.43 -20.71
CA ARG A 105 -7.71 -6.97 -19.32
C ARG A 105 -6.31 -7.30 -18.84
N TYR A 106 -5.82 -8.49 -19.12
CA TYR A 106 -4.46 -8.92 -18.79
C TYR A 106 -3.41 -8.00 -19.43
N LYS A 107 -3.56 -7.69 -20.72
CA LYS A 107 -2.65 -6.78 -21.44
C LYS A 107 -2.63 -5.39 -20.80
N GLU A 108 -3.78 -4.84 -20.47
CA GLU A 108 -3.91 -3.53 -19.82
C GLU A 108 -3.21 -3.51 -18.45
N MET A 109 -3.45 -4.54 -17.64
CA MET A 109 -2.80 -4.67 -16.32
C MET A 109 -1.28 -4.82 -16.44
N LYS A 110 -0.79 -5.56 -17.44
CA LYS A 110 0.65 -5.70 -17.72
C LYS A 110 1.30 -4.38 -18.16
N GLN A 111 0.61 -3.55 -18.91
CA GLN A 111 1.09 -2.21 -19.26
C GLN A 111 1.21 -1.32 -18.01
N ILE A 112 0.21 -1.35 -17.13
CA ILE A 112 0.23 -0.61 -15.87
C ILE A 112 1.37 -1.10 -14.97
N GLU A 113 1.54 -2.41 -14.83
CA GLU A 113 2.66 -3.01 -14.08
C GLU A 113 4.02 -2.52 -14.61
N SER A 114 4.21 -2.53 -15.92
CA SER A 114 5.45 -2.06 -16.55
C SER A 114 5.71 -0.57 -16.31
N LEU A 115 4.68 0.28 -16.37
CA LEU A 115 4.82 1.71 -16.08
C LEU A 115 5.18 1.98 -14.62
N MET A 116 4.59 1.21 -13.69
CA MET A 116 4.93 1.32 -12.26
C MET A 116 6.33 0.81 -11.98
N ALA A 117 6.75 -0.28 -12.61
CA ALA A 117 8.10 -0.81 -12.49
C ALA A 117 9.17 0.18 -12.95
N LYS A 118 8.92 0.92 -14.04
CA LYS A 118 9.80 2.01 -14.48
C LYS A 118 9.92 3.11 -13.41
N ARG A 119 8.80 3.54 -12.83
CA ARG A 119 8.81 4.55 -11.75
C ARG A 119 9.55 4.09 -10.50
N LEU A 120 9.47 2.80 -10.16
CA LEU A 120 10.21 2.21 -9.04
C LEU A 120 11.70 2.00 -9.39
N GLY A 121 12.02 1.63 -10.64
CA GLY A 121 13.38 1.37 -11.10
C GLY A 121 14.24 2.62 -11.23
N ASP A 122 13.64 3.77 -11.55
CA ASP A 122 14.32 5.08 -11.61
C ASP A 122 14.71 5.61 -10.21
N ARG A 123 14.18 5.00 -9.17
CA ARG A 123 14.56 5.25 -7.78
C ARG A 123 15.29 4.02 -7.27
N VAL A 124 16.58 4.15 -7.04
CA VAL A 124 17.39 3.11 -6.40
C VAL A 124 16.72 2.71 -5.09
N VAL A 125 16.10 1.54 -5.09
CA VAL A 125 15.57 0.93 -3.89
C VAL A 125 16.77 0.48 -3.09
N LEU A 126 17.24 1.31 -2.20
CA LEU A 126 18.15 0.91 -1.13
C LEU A 126 17.36 -0.05 -0.23
N ARG A 127 17.61 -1.30 -0.44
CA ARG A 127 17.16 -2.34 0.48
C ARG A 127 17.98 -2.31 1.77
#